data_33b5ddf6740e338f1bc280223bde739c
#
_entry.id   33b5ddf6740e338f1bc280223bde739c
#
_cell.length_a   1.000
_cell.length_b   1.000
_cell.length_c   1.000
_cell.angle_alpha   90.00
_cell.angle_beta   90.00
_cell.angle_gamma   90.00
#
_symmetry.space_group_name_H-M   'P 1'
#
loop_
_entity.id
_entity.type
_entity.pdbx_description
1 polymer ?
#
loop_
_entity_poly.entity_id
_entity_poly.type
_entity_poly.pdbx_seq_one_letter_code
_entity_poly.pdbx_strand_id
1 'polypeptide(L)'
;MIGAAAAALVACNAAVEAPADSGNVPAIDEAVTTAGAELEVESTYAGDCTGVEGEAPIINAVDRDDWSSAGLDLGAMDKRFEAGDDFFCHVNGAWYNNFEMPDDKTRYGSFTLLRDKSEARVKAIIEELAAAQPDAATLEGKVAAYYNAYLDTDAIEAAGLAPIQPYLDRIAAIESREDLAEVFAANGYSSPIGGWVDVDSKNTDSYIFYVTQGGLGLPDRDAYLNDEGKNVETREGYLKYLTLLLGEAGYADPAEAAGRVMSLETEIAKAHWDRTVGRNRNLTYNKMSKADLLAQGGEFPVEAMLAGLKISDQQEFVVRQVTPDAEEIAELGLTDEQVEKISGGGIAGIMSVMANADLDDWKAYLTAHFLSDHAAVLPKKIDDASFEFYSKQLRGQEEQRPRWKRAVGAVEGSLGEAVGKVYAARHFPSENKAAMDELVANLRKAMASNLDEIDWMGEATKVEARDKLNKFTPKIGFTEKFETYDSMSVGDSAFENVMSSNEWAYADMISQL
;
A
#
# COMPACT_ATOMS: atom_id res chain seq x y z
N MET A 1 -1.14 9.27 2.18
CA MET A 1 -2.23 8.49 1.54
C MET A 1 -1.86 7.80 0.23
N ILE A 2 -0.79 8.16 -0.44
CA ILE A 2 -0.33 7.49 -1.69
C ILE A 2 0.23 6.08 -1.46
N GLY A 3 0.60 5.71 -0.25
CA GLY A 3 1.06 4.36 0.09
C GLY A 3 -0.01 3.26 0.10
N ALA A 4 -1.29 3.60 0.20
CA ALA A 4 -2.37 2.61 0.31
C ALA A 4 -2.89 2.12 -1.06
N ALA A 5 -2.84 2.94 -2.11
CA ALA A 5 -3.31 2.54 -3.44
C ALA A 5 -2.38 1.54 -4.15
N ALA A 6 -1.08 1.54 -3.84
CA ALA A 6 -0.13 0.57 -4.39
C ALA A 6 -0.22 -0.83 -3.73
N ALA A 7 -0.82 -0.95 -2.54
CA ALA A 7 -1.00 -2.22 -1.85
C ALA A 7 -2.22 -3.02 -2.34
N ALA A 8 -3.18 -2.40 -3.03
CA ALA A 8 -4.41 -3.05 -3.49
C ALA A 8 -4.21 -3.98 -4.71
N LEU A 9 -3.09 -3.90 -5.40
CA LEU A 9 -2.81 -4.72 -6.61
C LEU A 9 -2.10 -6.05 -6.33
N VAL A 10 -1.76 -6.37 -5.08
CA VAL A 10 -1.07 -7.63 -4.69
C VAL A 10 -1.99 -8.63 -3.97
N ALA A 11 -3.26 -8.29 -3.71
CA ALA A 11 -4.16 -9.10 -2.89
C ALA A 11 -5.13 -10.00 -3.68
N CYS A 12 -4.80 -10.46 -4.88
CA CYS A 12 -5.63 -11.42 -5.64
C CYS A 12 -5.16 -12.88 -5.49
N ASN A 13 -4.69 -13.28 -4.31
CA ASN A 13 -4.54 -14.70 -3.97
C ASN A 13 -4.98 -14.92 -2.51
N ALA A 14 -6.26 -14.82 -2.24
CA ALA A 14 -6.84 -15.34 -1.02
C ALA A 14 -7.95 -16.31 -1.41
N ALA A 15 -7.81 -17.54 -0.92
CA ALA A 15 -8.80 -18.59 -1.05
C ALA A 15 -10.18 -18.10 -0.62
N VAL A 16 -11.19 -18.46 -1.41
CA VAL A 16 -12.60 -18.25 -1.09
C VAL A 16 -12.95 -19.20 0.05
N GLU A 17 -13.09 -18.68 1.26
CA GLU A 17 -13.78 -19.41 2.32
C GLU A 17 -15.29 -19.28 2.10
N ALA A 18 -15.98 -20.42 2.08
CA ALA A 18 -17.41 -20.51 1.91
C ALA A 18 -18.14 -20.00 3.19
N PRO A 19 -19.35 -19.41 3.06
CA PRO A 19 -20.15 -19.04 4.22
C PRO A 19 -20.55 -20.29 5.01
N ALA A 20 -20.39 -20.24 6.33
CA ALA A 20 -20.80 -21.28 7.24
C ALA A 20 -22.33 -21.41 7.23
N ASP A 21 -22.84 -22.44 6.59
CA ASP A 21 -24.19 -22.90 6.80
C ASP A 21 -24.19 -23.82 8.04
N SER A 22 -25.00 -23.50 9.04
CA SER A 22 -25.18 -24.26 10.29
C SER A 22 -26.04 -25.51 10.06
N GLY A 23 -25.49 -26.47 9.35
CA GLY A 23 -26.07 -27.80 9.13
C GLY A 23 -24.99 -28.87 9.23
N ASN A 24 -24.85 -29.43 10.42
CA ASN A 24 -24.33 -30.77 10.75
C ASN A 24 -23.25 -31.31 9.78
N VAL A 25 -22.06 -30.78 9.82
CA VAL A 25 -20.87 -31.41 9.22
C VAL A 25 -20.43 -32.50 10.22
N PRO A 26 -20.30 -33.78 9.80
CA PRO A 26 -19.77 -34.80 10.69
C PRO A 26 -18.35 -34.40 11.09
N ALA A 27 -18.04 -34.54 12.38
CA ALA A 27 -16.72 -34.27 12.94
C ALA A 27 -15.65 -34.96 12.08
N ILE A 28 -14.73 -34.16 11.54
CA ILE A 28 -13.51 -34.69 10.92
C ILE A 28 -12.74 -35.35 12.05
N ASP A 29 -12.45 -36.62 11.85
CA ASP A 29 -11.85 -37.55 12.81
C ASP A 29 -10.62 -36.90 13.51
N GLU A 30 -10.53 -37.05 14.82
CA GLU A 30 -9.40 -36.60 15.66
C GLU A 30 -8.02 -37.12 15.19
N ALA A 31 -7.98 -38.00 14.18
CA ALA A 31 -6.77 -38.49 13.57
C ALA A 31 -6.03 -37.46 12.69
N VAL A 32 -6.66 -36.33 12.30
CA VAL A 32 -6.01 -35.28 11.50
C VAL A 32 -5.40 -34.19 12.40
N THR A 33 -5.85 -34.07 13.63
CA THR A 33 -5.35 -33.07 14.61
C THR A 33 -4.10 -33.50 15.37
N THR A 34 -3.69 -34.77 15.29
CA THR A 34 -2.42 -35.25 15.89
C THR A 34 -1.25 -35.34 14.92
N ALA A 35 -1.42 -34.98 13.66
CA ALA A 35 -0.37 -34.78 12.69
C ALA A 35 0.07 -33.30 12.54
N GLY A 36 -0.32 -32.46 13.48
CA GLY A 36 0.27 -31.16 13.77
C GLY A 36 1.60 -31.29 14.51
N ALA A 37 2.49 -32.20 14.07
CA ALA A 37 3.91 -31.94 14.17
C ALA A 37 4.12 -30.66 13.36
N GLU A 38 4.60 -29.62 14.03
CA GLU A 38 5.28 -28.51 13.40
C GLU A 38 6.15 -29.09 12.28
N LEU A 39 5.66 -29.05 11.07
CA LEU A 39 6.53 -28.93 9.93
C LEU A 39 7.11 -27.53 10.15
N GLU A 40 8.17 -27.44 10.96
CA GLU A 40 9.25 -26.53 10.62
C GLU A 40 9.55 -26.86 9.16
N VAL A 41 8.89 -26.18 8.25
CA VAL A 41 9.41 -25.94 6.92
C VAL A 41 10.58 -25.02 7.21
N GLU A 42 11.69 -25.57 7.75
CA GLU A 42 12.98 -25.04 7.39
C GLU A 42 12.85 -24.84 5.89
N SER A 43 12.78 -23.59 5.47
CA SER A 43 13.01 -23.22 4.12
C SER A 43 14.44 -23.67 3.82
N THR A 44 14.58 -24.93 3.47
CA THR A 44 15.83 -25.54 2.99
C THR A 44 16.16 -25.05 1.59
N TYR A 45 15.47 -24.02 1.11
CA TYR A 45 15.86 -23.18 0.00
C TYR A 45 16.92 -22.16 0.43
N ALA A 46 18.03 -22.63 0.96
CA ALA A 46 19.35 -22.00 0.83
C ALA A 46 19.97 -22.53 -0.47
N GLY A 47 19.16 -22.75 -1.50
CA GLY A 47 19.57 -23.40 -2.71
C GLY A 47 20.12 -22.38 -3.69
N ASP A 48 21.39 -22.50 -3.93
CA ASP A 48 22.15 -21.87 -5.01
C ASP A 48 22.08 -22.70 -6.30
N CYS A 49 21.09 -23.57 -6.45
CA CYS A 49 20.97 -24.52 -7.56
C CYS A 49 22.31 -25.17 -7.95
N THR A 50 23.12 -25.53 -6.94
CA THR A 50 24.42 -26.21 -7.05
C THR A 50 24.33 -27.64 -6.49
N GLY A 51 25.44 -28.35 -6.42
CA GLY A 51 25.47 -29.67 -5.78
C GLY A 51 25.12 -30.85 -6.70
N VAL A 52 24.90 -30.62 -8.00
CA VAL A 52 24.74 -31.65 -9.02
C VAL A 52 25.99 -31.75 -9.92
N GLU A 53 26.30 -32.95 -10.41
CA GLU A 53 27.45 -33.18 -11.30
C GLU A 53 27.26 -32.51 -12.67
N GLY A 54 28.36 -32.02 -13.26
CA GLY A 54 28.40 -31.39 -14.56
C GLY A 54 28.56 -29.88 -14.52
N GLU A 55 28.90 -29.29 -15.66
CA GLU A 55 29.01 -27.83 -15.78
C GLU A 55 27.64 -27.17 -15.78
N ALA A 56 27.51 -26.10 -15.00
CA ALA A 56 26.30 -25.30 -14.99
C ALA A 56 26.08 -24.61 -16.35
N PRO A 57 24.84 -24.56 -16.87
CA PRO A 57 24.56 -23.80 -18.08
C PRO A 57 24.92 -22.32 -17.89
N ILE A 58 25.66 -21.74 -18.85
CA ILE A 58 26.00 -20.33 -18.88
C ILE A 58 25.04 -19.63 -19.84
N ILE A 59 24.28 -18.68 -19.33
CA ILE A 59 23.30 -17.91 -20.10
C ILE A 59 23.40 -16.42 -19.80
N ASN A 60 22.91 -15.57 -20.72
CA ASN A 60 22.62 -14.18 -20.38
C ASN A 60 21.29 -14.14 -19.62
N ALA A 61 21.36 -13.94 -18.31
CA ALA A 61 20.17 -13.97 -17.44
C ALA A 61 19.33 -12.68 -17.48
N VAL A 62 19.85 -11.59 -18.06
CA VAL A 62 19.22 -10.26 -18.02
C VAL A 62 18.50 -9.91 -19.32
N ASP A 63 19.11 -10.21 -20.47
CA ASP A 63 18.62 -9.82 -21.79
C ASP A 63 18.20 -11.07 -22.58
N ARG A 64 16.95 -11.52 -22.35
CA ARG A 64 16.42 -12.73 -22.94
C ARG A 64 15.12 -12.46 -23.67
N ASP A 65 15.14 -12.71 -24.98
CA ASP A 65 13.96 -12.66 -25.85
C ASP A 65 13.56 -14.05 -26.42
N ASP A 66 14.26 -15.13 -26.03
CA ASP A 66 14.07 -16.48 -26.57
C ASP A 66 13.01 -17.28 -25.81
N TRP A 67 11.87 -16.69 -25.61
CA TRP A 67 10.71 -17.42 -25.13
C TRP A 67 10.23 -18.43 -26.19
N SER A 68 9.94 -19.65 -25.76
CA SER A 68 9.29 -20.61 -26.66
C SER A 68 7.94 -20.11 -27.12
N SER A 69 7.37 -20.71 -28.17
CA SER A 69 6.02 -20.39 -28.66
C SER A 69 4.92 -20.59 -27.60
N ALA A 70 5.22 -21.37 -26.55
CA ALA A 70 4.35 -21.58 -25.39
C ALA A 70 4.56 -20.56 -24.27
N GLY A 71 5.44 -19.57 -24.44
CA GLY A 71 5.77 -18.58 -23.41
C GLY A 71 6.67 -19.11 -22.29
N LEU A 72 7.35 -20.24 -22.48
CA LEU A 72 8.27 -20.83 -21.51
C LEU A 72 9.70 -20.45 -21.85
N ASP A 73 10.46 -20.01 -20.84
CA ASP A 73 11.90 -19.79 -20.95
C ASP A 73 12.66 -21.11 -20.79
N LEU A 74 12.81 -21.84 -21.90
CA LEU A 74 13.49 -23.13 -21.89
C LEU A 74 14.99 -23.01 -21.64
N GLY A 75 15.60 -21.87 -21.87
CA GLY A 75 17.00 -21.62 -21.62
C GLY A 75 17.31 -21.31 -20.14
N ALA A 76 16.30 -20.94 -19.34
CA ALA A 76 16.44 -20.79 -17.91
C ALA A 76 16.56 -22.12 -17.17
N MET A 77 16.20 -23.23 -17.82
CA MET A 77 16.17 -24.57 -17.24
C MET A 77 17.60 -25.14 -17.02
N ASP A 78 17.79 -25.82 -15.90
CA ASP A 78 18.98 -26.61 -15.63
C ASP A 78 18.61 -28.11 -15.54
N LYS A 79 18.82 -28.82 -16.65
CA LYS A 79 18.45 -30.23 -16.77
C LYS A 79 19.34 -31.19 -15.98
N ARG A 80 20.35 -30.69 -15.27
CA ARG A 80 21.12 -31.49 -14.32
C ARG A 80 20.28 -31.86 -13.10
N PHE A 81 19.28 -31.02 -12.75
CA PHE A 81 18.29 -31.31 -11.71
C PHE A 81 17.14 -32.14 -12.30
N GLU A 82 16.79 -33.26 -11.68
CA GLU A 82 15.58 -33.99 -12.02
C GLU A 82 14.35 -33.21 -11.51
N ALA A 83 13.31 -33.11 -12.33
CA ALA A 83 12.10 -32.34 -12.00
C ALA A 83 11.36 -32.84 -10.74
N GLY A 84 11.56 -34.16 -10.41
CA GLY A 84 10.99 -34.78 -9.21
C GLY A 84 11.78 -34.50 -7.93
N ASP A 85 13.06 -34.13 -8.05
CA ASP A 85 13.93 -33.87 -6.91
C ASP A 85 13.96 -32.40 -6.55
N ASP A 86 14.17 -31.52 -7.52
CA ASP A 86 14.13 -30.07 -7.35
C ASP A 86 13.53 -29.40 -8.60
N PHE A 87 12.21 -29.19 -8.54
CA PHE A 87 11.49 -28.58 -9.66
C PHE A 87 11.88 -27.13 -9.90
N PHE A 88 12.19 -26.36 -8.83
CA PHE A 88 12.61 -24.97 -8.99
C PHE A 88 13.94 -24.88 -9.73
N CYS A 89 14.96 -25.59 -9.29
CA CYS A 89 16.25 -25.60 -9.96
C CYS A 89 16.17 -26.25 -11.35
N HIS A 90 15.33 -27.28 -11.55
CA HIS A 90 15.09 -27.84 -12.88
C HIS A 90 14.60 -26.78 -13.87
N VAL A 91 13.64 -25.91 -13.45
CA VAL A 91 13.01 -24.91 -14.34
C VAL A 91 13.81 -23.61 -14.41
N ASN A 92 14.46 -23.19 -13.31
CA ASN A 92 15.05 -21.86 -13.18
C ASN A 92 16.57 -21.89 -12.94
N GLY A 93 17.20 -23.06 -12.77
CA GLY A 93 18.57 -23.19 -12.27
C GLY A 93 19.62 -22.47 -13.13
N ALA A 94 19.48 -22.51 -14.45
CA ALA A 94 20.40 -21.79 -15.33
C ALA A 94 20.25 -20.27 -15.17
N TRP A 95 19.02 -19.76 -15.07
CA TRP A 95 18.79 -18.35 -14.79
C TRP A 95 19.29 -17.97 -13.41
N TYR A 96 18.94 -18.72 -12.38
CA TYR A 96 19.27 -18.44 -10.98
C TYR A 96 20.78 -18.31 -10.74
N ASN A 97 21.58 -19.23 -11.33
CA ASN A 97 23.03 -19.25 -11.17
C ASN A 97 23.77 -18.19 -12.01
N ASN A 98 23.12 -17.60 -13.00
CA ASN A 98 23.74 -16.56 -13.86
C ASN A 98 23.19 -15.16 -13.61
N PHE A 99 22.15 -15.00 -12.75
CA PHE A 99 21.52 -13.72 -12.48
C PHE A 99 22.24 -13.00 -11.33
N GLU A 100 22.66 -11.78 -11.59
CA GLU A 100 23.17 -10.86 -10.57
C GLU A 100 22.06 -9.89 -10.16
N MET A 101 21.74 -9.85 -8.86
CA MET A 101 20.72 -8.97 -8.32
C MET A 101 21.15 -7.50 -8.45
N PRO A 102 20.37 -6.63 -9.11
CA PRO A 102 20.69 -5.21 -9.12
C PRO A 102 20.64 -4.59 -7.72
N ASP A 103 21.60 -3.72 -7.39
CA ASP A 103 21.78 -3.13 -6.05
C ASP A 103 20.57 -2.26 -5.63
N ASP A 104 19.81 -1.75 -6.61
CA ASP A 104 18.57 -0.98 -6.39
C ASP A 104 17.33 -1.87 -6.15
N LYS A 105 17.51 -3.19 -5.99
CA LYS A 105 16.43 -4.16 -5.81
C LYS A 105 16.69 -5.12 -4.65
N THR A 106 15.60 -5.60 -4.03
CA THR A 106 15.63 -6.62 -2.97
C THR A 106 15.04 -7.95 -3.41
N ARG A 107 14.44 -8.00 -4.59
CA ARG A 107 13.83 -9.19 -5.21
C ARG A 107 13.76 -9.03 -6.71
N TYR A 108 13.82 -10.15 -7.41
CA TYR A 108 13.69 -10.19 -8.87
C TYR A 108 12.92 -11.44 -9.33
N GLY A 109 12.30 -11.34 -10.50
CA GLY A 109 11.54 -12.41 -11.15
C GLY A 109 10.79 -11.88 -12.37
N SER A 110 9.97 -12.73 -13.01
CA SER A 110 9.27 -12.40 -14.25
C SER A 110 8.42 -11.14 -14.15
N PHE A 111 7.72 -10.93 -13.04
CA PHE A 111 6.95 -9.70 -12.83
C PHE A 111 7.83 -8.45 -12.71
N THR A 112 9.02 -8.59 -12.10
CA THR A 112 9.99 -7.49 -12.02
C THR A 112 10.52 -7.13 -13.40
N LEU A 113 10.87 -8.11 -14.20
CA LEU A 113 11.31 -7.92 -15.59
C LEU A 113 10.22 -7.20 -16.43
N LEU A 114 8.96 -7.64 -16.33
CA LEU A 114 7.84 -6.98 -17.04
C LEU A 114 7.64 -5.55 -16.57
N ARG A 115 7.75 -5.29 -15.27
CA ARG A 115 7.67 -3.95 -14.70
C ARG A 115 8.80 -3.07 -15.21
N ASP A 116 10.04 -3.56 -15.24
CA ASP A 116 11.19 -2.81 -15.73
C ASP A 116 11.03 -2.45 -17.22
N LYS A 117 10.53 -3.38 -18.03
CA LYS A 117 10.19 -3.12 -19.45
C LYS A 117 9.08 -2.06 -19.59
N SER A 118 8.07 -2.12 -18.75
CA SER A 118 6.99 -1.12 -18.73
C SER A 118 7.50 0.25 -18.28
N GLU A 119 8.30 0.30 -17.20
CA GLU A 119 8.94 1.52 -16.69
C GLU A 119 9.82 2.20 -17.76
N ALA A 120 10.58 1.42 -18.54
CA ALA A 120 11.37 1.95 -19.64
C ALA A 120 10.51 2.58 -20.76
N ARG A 121 9.36 1.98 -21.08
CA ARG A 121 8.40 2.53 -22.07
C ARG A 121 7.73 3.79 -21.55
N VAL A 122 7.30 3.79 -20.28
CA VAL A 122 6.70 4.96 -19.61
C VAL A 122 7.72 6.09 -19.55
N LYS A 123 8.97 5.81 -19.17
CA LYS A 123 10.07 6.78 -19.22
C LYS A 123 10.20 7.43 -20.60
N ALA A 124 10.26 6.62 -21.65
CA ALA A 124 10.39 7.12 -23.03
C ALA A 124 9.23 8.04 -23.43
N ILE A 125 8.00 7.73 -23.01
CA ILE A 125 6.84 8.59 -23.23
C ILE A 125 6.99 9.91 -22.50
N ILE A 126 7.32 9.88 -21.20
CA ILE A 126 7.45 11.08 -20.37
C ILE A 126 8.57 11.99 -20.88
N GLU A 127 9.73 11.41 -21.23
CA GLU A 127 10.87 12.18 -21.75
C GLU A 127 10.58 12.80 -23.13
N GLU A 128 9.82 12.10 -23.99
CA GLU A 128 9.35 12.67 -25.26
C GLU A 128 8.41 13.86 -25.04
N LEU A 129 7.45 13.72 -24.09
CA LEU A 129 6.54 14.81 -23.73
C LEU A 129 7.34 16.00 -23.14
N ALA A 130 8.27 15.75 -22.24
CA ALA A 130 9.12 16.79 -21.64
C ALA A 130 9.97 17.52 -22.69
N ALA A 131 10.53 16.80 -23.66
CA ALA A 131 11.34 17.38 -24.72
C ALA A 131 10.52 18.24 -25.71
N ALA A 132 9.23 17.93 -25.88
CA ALA A 132 8.33 18.69 -26.74
C ALA A 132 7.94 20.06 -26.17
N GLN A 133 8.21 20.33 -24.88
CA GLN A 133 7.88 21.58 -24.17
C GLN A 133 6.41 22.03 -24.43
N PRO A 134 5.43 21.19 -24.14
CA PRO A 134 4.02 21.50 -24.38
C PRO A 134 3.56 22.66 -23.46
N ASP A 135 2.46 23.30 -23.84
CA ASP A 135 1.84 24.34 -23.00
C ASP A 135 1.51 23.76 -21.60
N ALA A 136 1.94 24.43 -20.55
CA ALA A 136 1.80 24.01 -19.16
C ALA A 136 0.33 23.78 -18.73
N ALA A 137 -0.64 24.39 -19.42
CA ALA A 137 -2.07 24.18 -19.17
C ALA A 137 -2.60 22.86 -19.75
N THR A 138 -1.86 22.23 -20.67
CA THR A 138 -2.26 20.95 -21.26
C THR A 138 -1.90 19.78 -20.34
N LEU A 139 -2.52 18.64 -20.57
CA LEU A 139 -2.23 17.42 -19.82
C LEU A 139 -0.77 16.97 -19.99
N GLU A 140 -0.29 17.05 -21.23
CA GLU A 140 1.09 16.78 -21.60
C GLU A 140 2.07 17.75 -20.90
N GLY A 141 1.67 19.03 -20.78
CA GLY A 141 2.44 20.06 -20.07
C GLY A 141 2.53 19.78 -18.58
N LYS A 142 1.44 19.34 -17.95
CA LYS A 142 1.44 18.92 -16.54
C LYS A 142 2.38 17.73 -16.30
N VAL A 143 2.36 16.71 -17.15
CA VAL A 143 3.28 15.56 -17.09
C VAL A 143 4.73 16.01 -17.19
N ALA A 144 5.05 16.87 -18.18
CA ALA A 144 6.39 17.39 -18.41
C ALA A 144 6.88 18.24 -17.23
N ALA A 145 6.07 19.15 -16.72
CA ALA A 145 6.41 20.03 -15.60
C ALA A 145 6.63 19.22 -14.31
N TYR A 146 5.76 18.27 -14.01
CA TYR A 146 5.88 17.41 -12.84
C TYR A 146 7.20 16.60 -12.86
N TYR A 147 7.48 15.97 -14.00
CA TYR A 147 8.72 15.19 -14.19
C TYR A 147 9.96 16.06 -14.03
N ASN A 148 10.02 17.21 -14.72
CA ASN A 148 11.16 18.10 -14.69
C ASN A 148 11.40 18.69 -13.30
N ALA A 149 10.35 19.14 -12.59
CA ALA A 149 10.45 19.64 -11.24
C ALA A 149 10.99 18.58 -10.27
N TYR A 150 10.57 17.31 -10.42
CA TYR A 150 11.08 16.22 -9.59
C TYR A 150 12.55 15.90 -9.87
N LEU A 151 13.02 16.06 -11.11
CA LEU A 151 14.42 15.85 -11.50
C LEU A 151 15.33 16.99 -11.07
N ASP A 152 14.82 18.21 -10.91
CA ASP A 152 15.61 19.39 -10.59
C ASP A 152 16.04 19.41 -9.11
N THR A 153 17.01 18.56 -8.80
CA THR A 153 17.57 18.46 -7.44
C THR A 153 18.26 19.74 -7.00
N ASP A 154 18.81 20.54 -7.93
CA ASP A 154 19.46 21.81 -7.62
C ASP A 154 18.43 22.84 -7.16
N ALA A 155 17.27 22.91 -7.82
CA ALA A 155 16.17 23.76 -7.37
C ALA A 155 15.61 23.32 -6.01
N ILE A 156 15.47 22.00 -5.77
CA ILE A 156 15.03 21.46 -4.47
C ILE A 156 16.01 21.84 -3.36
N GLU A 157 17.33 21.67 -3.58
CA GLU A 157 18.37 22.07 -2.62
C GLU A 157 18.35 23.58 -2.36
N ALA A 158 18.24 24.40 -3.41
CA ALA A 158 18.20 25.85 -3.29
C ALA A 158 16.96 26.35 -2.53
N ALA A 159 15.83 25.69 -2.69
CA ALA A 159 14.59 26.02 -1.97
C ALA A 159 14.66 25.63 -0.47
N GLY A 160 15.46 24.62 -0.12
CA GLY A 160 15.59 24.14 1.25
C GLY A 160 14.24 23.73 1.83
N LEU A 161 13.94 24.19 3.04
CA LEU A 161 12.65 23.97 3.71
C LEU A 161 11.64 25.10 3.49
N ALA A 162 11.98 26.14 2.71
CA ALA A 162 11.09 27.28 2.50
C ALA A 162 9.69 26.89 1.97
N PRO A 163 9.54 25.93 1.01
CA PRO A 163 8.22 25.53 0.52
C PRO A 163 7.33 24.89 1.58
N ILE A 164 7.91 24.23 2.58
CA ILE A 164 7.15 23.56 3.64
C ILE A 164 6.96 24.43 4.89
N GLN A 165 7.60 25.60 4.97
CA GLN A 165 7.53 26.45 6.15
C GLN A 165 6.09 26.80 6.56
N PRO A 166 5.16 27.15 5.65
CA PRO A 166 3.77 27.44 6.03
C PRO A 166 3.07 26.25 6.71
N TYR A 167 3.46 25.04 6.36
CA TYR A 167 2.92 23.81 6.95
C TYR A 167 3.50 23.55 8.34
N LEU A 168 4.80 23.80 8.53
CA LEU A 168 5.45 23.73 9.84
C LEU A 168 4.92 24.82 10.78
N ASP A 169 4.69 26.03 10.27
CA ASP A 169 4.08 27.14 11.04
C ASP A 169 2.66 26.77 11.50
N ARG A 170 1.88 26.09 10.67
CA ARG A 170 0.55 25.59 11.03
C ARG A 170 0.62 24.54 12.15
N ILE A 171 1.61 23.64 12.12
CA ILE A 171 1.84 22.69 13.22
C ILE A 171 2.19 23.44 14.50
N ALA A 172 3.11 24.41 14.43
CA ALA A 172 3.54 25.19 15.59
C ALA A 172 2.39 25.99 16.24
N ALA A 173 1.40 26.39 15.43
CA ALA A 173 0.24 27.18 15.87
C ALA A 173 -0.85 26.33 16.56
N ILE A 174 -0.73 25.02 16.68
CA ILE A 174 -1.70 24.17 17.38
C ILE A 174 -1.72 24.55 18.88
N GLU A 175 -2.85 25.01 19.40
CA GLU A 175 -3.04 25.40 20.80
C GLU A 175 -4.19 24.61 21.47
N SER A 176 -5.03 23.93 20.68
CA SER A 176 -6.19 23.18 21.15
C SER A 176 -6.32 21.81 20.47
N ARG A 177 -7.24 20.98 20.96
CA ARG A 177 -7.59 19.70 20.32
C ARG A 177 -8.35 19.91 19.02
N GLU A 178 -9.10 20.98 18.91
CA GLU A 178 -9.78 21.41 17.69
C GLU A 178 -8.76 21.73 16.60
N ASP A 179 -7.73 22.54 16.90
CA ASP A 179 -6.65 22.84 15.94
C ASP A 179 -5.93 21.56 15.50
N LEU A 180 -5.66 20.66 16.45
CA LEU A 180 -5.04 19.35 16.16
C LEU A 180 -5.91 18.52 15.21
N ALA A 181 -7.21 18.46 15.44
CA ALA A 181 -8.16 17.75 14.58
C ALA A 181 -8.22 18.32 13.15
N GLU A 182 -8.18 19.65 13.03
CA GLU A 182 -8.13 20.35 11.74
C GLU A 182 -6.81 20.06 11.00
N VAL A 183 -5.68 19.96 11.71
CA VAL A 183 -4.39 19.62 11.10
C VAL A 183 -4.37 18.15 10.64
N PHE A 184 -4.86 17.22 11.45
CA PHE A 184 -4.99 15.81 11.04
C PHE A 184 -5.88 15.61 9.81
N ALA A 185 -6.87 16.46 9.62
CA ALA A 185 -7.77 16.42 8.48
C ALA A 185 -7.21 17.13 7.23
N ALA A 186 -6.15 17.91 7.37
CA ALA A 186 -5.64 18.73 6.29
C ALA A 186 -4.74 17.93 5.35
N ASN A 187 -4.73 18.35 4.07
CA ASN A 187 -3.90 17.73 3.04
C ASN A 187 -2.40 17.77 3.40
N GLY A 188 -1.72 16.66 3.19
CA GLY A 188 -0.28 16.51 3.39
C GLY A 188 0.15 16.14 4.82
N TYR A 189 -0.74 16.14 5.80
CA TYR A 189 -0.41 15.73 7.17
C TYR A 189 -0.80 14.29 7.45
N SER A 190 0.05 13.60 8.21
CA SER A 190 -0.25 12.27 8.73
C SER A 190 -1.23 12.34 9.88
N SER A 191 -2.13 11.35 9.98
CA SER A 191 -3.11 11.22 11.06
C SER A 191 -3.09 9.80 11.62
N PRO A 192 -3.28 9.61 12.96
CA PRO A 192 -3.44 8.30 13.56
C PRO A 192 -4.69 7.54 13.08
N ILE A 193 -5.64 8.26 12.52
CA ILE A 193 -6.84 7.69 11.91
C ILE A 193 -6.88 8.13 10.45
N GLY A 194 -6.87 7.14 9.56
CA GLY A 194 -7.03 7.34 8.11
C GLY A 194 -8.43 6.97 7.64
N GLY A 195 -8.72 7.33 6.39
CA GLY A 195 -9.97 6.92 5.76
C GLY A 195 -9.93 7.06 4.23
N TRP A 196 -10.86 6.40 3.59
CA TRP A 196 -11.05 6.47 2.13
C TRP A 196 -12.50 6.20 1.77
N VAL A 197 -12.89 6.58 0.57
CA VAL A 197 -14.18 6.25 -0.02
C VAL A 197 -14.03 4.98 -0.84
N ASP A 198 -14.94 4.05 -0.69
CA ASP A 198 -15.03 2.83 -1.50
C ASP A 198 -16.49 2.37 -1.55
N VAL A 199 -16.76 1.42 -2.43
CA VAL A 199 -18.06 0.75 -2.47
C VAL A 199 -18.36 0.11 -1.11
N ASP A 200 -19.56 0.34 -0.59
CA ASP A 200 -20.02 -0.35 0.62
C ASP A 200 -20.09 -1.86 0.35
N SER A 201 -19.22 -2.64 1.03
CA SER A 201 -19.08 -4.08 0.76
C SER A 201 -20.32 -4.91 1.06
N LYS A 202 -21.30 -4.36 1.80
CA LYS A 202 -22.61 -4.99 2.05
C LYS A 202 -23.78 -4.31 1.31
N ASN A 203 -23.50 -3.20 0.60
CA ASN A 203 -24.45 -2.51 -0.28
C ASN A 203 -23.72 -1.95 -1.49
N THR A 204 -23.44 -2.80 -2.47
CA THR A 204 -22.60 -2.48 -3.65
C THR A 204 -23.19 -1.42 -4.58
N ASP A 205 -24.38 -0.91 -4.31
CA ASP A 205 -25.01 0.18 -5.07
C ASP A 205 -24.68 1.58 -4.50
N SER A 206 -23.87 1.65 -3.43
CA SER A 206 -23.48 2.91 -2.81
C SER A 206 -22.00 2.95 -2.45
N TYR A 207 -21.42 4.14 -2.42
CA TYR A 207 -20.13 4.42 -1.83
C TYR A 207 -20.30 4.82 -0.36
N ILE A 208 -19.27 4.59 0.43
CA ILE A 208 -19.25 4.94 1.85
C ILE A 208 -17.82 5.30 2.28
N PHE A 209 -17.69 6.14 3.30
CA PHE A 209 -16.40 6.46 3.88
C PHE A 209 -15.98 5.41 4.90
N TYR A 210 -14.82 4.81 4.67
CA TYR A 210 -14.19 3.86 5.57
C TYR A 210 -13.21 4.58 6.50
N VAL A 211 -13.26 4.24 7.80
CA VAL A 211 -12.34 4.74 8.83
C VAL A 211 -11.43 3.61 9.27
N THR A 212 -10.12 3.86 9.38
CA THR A 212 -9.12 2.85 9.74
C THR A 212 -8.01 3.41 10.60
N GLN A 213 -7.38 2.54 11.38
CA GLN A 213 -6.17 2.84 12.14
C GLN A 213 -4.98 3.17 11.23
N GLY A 214 -4.10 4.07 11.68
CA GLY A 214 -2.89 4.52 10.97
C GLY A 214 -1.92 5.25 11.89
N GLY A 215 -1.02 6.06 11.32
CA GLY A 215 -0.19 7.00 12.06
C GLY A 215 1.06 6.41 12.72
N LEU A 216 1.48 5.19 12.36
CA LEU A 216 2.74 4.64 12.82
C LEU A 216 3.85 4.88 11.77
N GLY A 217 5.02 5.29 12.21
CA GLY A 217 6.20 5.45 11.35
C GLY A 217 6.92 4.12 11.07
N LEU A 218 6.82 3.14 11.97
CA LEU A 218 7.29 1.78 11.78
C LEU A 218 6.22 0.89 11.12
N PRO A 219 6.59 -0.26 10.53
CA PRO A 219 5.68 -1.05 9.67
C PRO A 219 4.38 -1.53 10.32
N ASP A 220 4.41 -1.84 11.62
CA ASP A 220 3.23 -2.25 12.38
C ASP A 220 3.46 -2.10 13.90
N ARG A 221 2.42 -2.40 14.69
CA ARG A 221 2.45 -2.32 16.17
C ARG A 221 3.57 -3.16 16.80
N ASP A 222 3.87 -4.31 16.22
CA ASP A 222 4.82 -5.25 16.81
C ASP A 222 6.25 -4.70 16.82
N ALA A 223 6.58 -3.86 15.84
CA ALA A 223 7.85 -3.15 15.82
C ALA A 223 8.07 -2.23 17.03
N TYR A 224 7.00 -1.77 17.68
CA TYR A 224 7.05 -0.96 18.91
C TYR A 224 6.96 -1.79 20.19
N LEU A 225 6.20 -2.89 20.18
CA LEU A 225 5.70 -3.56 21.39
C LEU A 225 6.48 -4.80 21.79
N ASN A 226 7.24 -5.40 20.88
CA ASN A 226 8.03 -6.58 21.19
C ASN A 226 9.51 -6.40 20.79
N ASP A 227 10.38 -7.24 21.36
CA ASP A 227 11.82 -7.21 21.14
C ASP A 227 12.31 -8.35 20.24
N GLU A 228 11.39 -9.02 19.52
CA GLU A 228 11.71 -10.14 18.66
C GLU A 228 12.39 -9.69 17.36
N GLY A 229 13.20 -10.58 16.81
CA GLY A 229 13.87 -10.37 15.53
C GLY A 229 14.73 -9.09 15.53
N LYS A 230 14.47 -8.20 14.56
CA LYS A 230 15.21 -6.93 14.39
C LYS A 230 14.51 -5.72 15.01
N ASN A 231 13.45 -5.90 15.79
CA ASN A 231 12.62 -4.77 16.24
C ASN A 231 13.40 -3.77 17.11
N VAL A 232 14.31 -4.24 17.99
CA VAL A 232 15.15 -3.34 18.81
C VAL A 232 16.06 -2.47 17.92
N GLU A 233 16.76 -3.10 16.97
CA GLU A 233 17.61 -2.39 16.01
C GLU A 233 16.81 -1.42 15.13
N THR A 234 15.60 -1.83 14.75
CA THR A 234 14.67 -1.00 13.97
C THR A 234 14.27 0.26 14.74
N ARG A 235 13.90 0.14 16.03
CA ARG A 235 13.59 1.30 16.88
C ARG A 235 14.78 2.23 17.07
N GLU A 236 15.98 1.68 17.26
CA GLU A 236 17.20 2.49 17.35
C GLU A 236 17.49 3.27 16.06
N GLY A 237 17.31 2.63 14.91
CA GLY A 237 17.43 3.28 13.59
C GLY A 237 16.39 4.38 13.40
N TYR A 238 15.15 4.09 13.79
CA TYR A 238 14.04 5.04 13.68
C TYR A 238 14.26 6.28 14.58
N LEU A 239 14.72 6.09 15.80
CA LEU A 239 15.08 7.21 16.68
C LEU A 239 16.17 8.10 16.09
N LYS A 240 17.18 7.53 15.42
CA LYS A 240 18.21 8.31 14.72
C LYS A 240 17.61 9.10 13.56
N TYR A 241 16.71 8.47 12.79
CA TYR A 241 16.01 9.11 11.71
C TYR A 241 15.13 10.27 12.17
N LEU A 242 14.28 10.05 13.19
CA LEU A 242 13.46 11.11 13.80
C LEU A 242 14.31 12.26 14.34
N THR A 243 15.44 11.96 15.00
CA THR A 243 16.37 12.96 15.53
C THR A 243 16.93 13.85 14.41
N LEU A 244 17.26 13.24 13.26
CA LEU A 244 17.71 14.00 12.09
C LEU A 244 16.60 14.92 11.57
N LEU A 245 15.39 14.40 11.36
CA LEU A 245 14.28 15.20 10.83
C LEU A 245 13.92 16.37 11.73
N LEU A 246 13.80 16.14 13.04
CA LEU A 246 13.49 17.19 14.00
C LEU A 246 14.64 18.21 14.14
N GLY A 247 15.89 17.76 13.98
CA GLY A 247 17.03 18.65 13.90
C GLY A 247 16.99 19.58 12.67
N GLU A 248 16.64 19.05 11.50
CA GLU A 248 16.44 19.85 10.28
C GLU A 248 15.26 20.83 10.42
N ALA A 249 14.22 20.45 11.16
CA ALA A 249 13.09 21.33 11.47
C ALA A 249 13.40 22.39 12.55
N GLY A 250 14.62 22.40 13.14
CA GLY A 250 15.06 23.43 14.07
C GLY A 250 14.67 23.19 15.54
N TYR A 251 14.32 21.97 15.94
CA TYR A 251 14.09 21.64 17.35
C TYR A 251 15.37 21.82 18.18
N ALA A 252 15.27 22.46 19.33
CA ALA A 252 16.42 22.75 20.19
C ALA A 252 17.08 21.49 20.78
N ASP A 253 16.25 20.49 21.15
CA ASP A 253 16.70 19.15 21.55
C ASP A 253 15.98 18.09 20.70
N PRO A 254 16.51 17.81 19.49
CA PRO A 254 15.87 16.89 18.56
C PRO A 254 15.87 15.44 19.05
N ALA A 255 16.82 15.04 19.88
CA ALA A 255 16.88 13.68 20.43
C ALA A 255 15.79 13.46 21.50
N GLU A 256 15.55 14.44 22.37
CA GLU A 256 14.46 14.39 23.33
C GLU A 256 13.11 14.38 22.59
N ALA A 257 12.93 15.26 21.60
CA ALA A 257 11.71 15.31 20.80
C ALA A 257 11.47 13.99 20.05
N ALA A 258 12.49 13.36 19.48
CA ALA A 258 12.40 12.03 18.85
C ALA A 258 11.96 10.95 19.83
N GLY A 259 12.46 11.00 21.07
CA GLY A 259 12.03 10.10 22.16
C GLY A 259 10.55 10.27 22.50
N ARG A 260 10.04 11.52 22.50
CA ARG A 260 8.60 11.79 22.71
C ARG A 260 7.76 11.27 21.58
N VAL A 261 8.17 11.46 20.32
CA VAL A 261 7.48 10.88 19.15
C VAL A 261 7.41 9.36 19.25
N MET A 262 8.54 8.68 19.52
CA MET A 262 8.58 7.22 19.72
C MET A 262 7.63 6.77 20.83
N SER A 263 7.57 7.51 21.94
CA SER A 263 6.67 7.20 23.05
C SER A 263 5.21 7.36 22.65
N LEU A 264 4.87 8.44 21.95
CA LEU A 264 3.52 8.70 21.45
C LEU A 264 3.08 7.61 20.46
N GLU A 265 3.92 7.26 19.48
CA GLU A 265 3.64 6.19 18.53
C GLU A 265 3.51 4.82 19.21
N THR A 266 4.24 4.59 20.31
CA THR A 266 4.08 3.38 21.12
C THR A 266 2.70 3.32 21.77
N GLU A 267 2.16 4.44 22.28
CA GLU A 267 0.79 4.48 22.79
C GLU A 267 -0.25 4.25 21.67
N ILE A 268 -0.03 4.82 20.49
CA ILE A 268 -0.87 4.55 19.32
C ILE A 268 -0.79 3.05 18.94
N ALA A 269 0.42 2.48 18.92
CA ALA A 269 0.63 1.06 18.61
C ALA A 269 -0.07 0.11 19.60
N LYS A 270 -0.14 0.48 20.89
CA LYS A 270 -0.92 -0.28 21.89
C LYS A 270 -2.41 -0.29 21.59
N ALA A 271 -2.95 0.82 21.04
CA ALA A 271 -4.34 0.91 20.63
C ALA A 271 -4.65 0.15 19.33
N HIS A 272 -3.66 -0.08 18.47
CA HIS A 272 -3.83 -0.77 17.20
C HIS A 272 -4.24 -2.23 17.39
N TRP A 273 -5.07 -2.72 16.50
CA TRP A 273 -5.26 -4.14 16.26
C TRP A 273 -4.06 -4.74 15.54
N ASP A 274 -3.78 -6.01 15.82
CA ASP A 274 -2.83 -6.78 15.04
C ASP A 274 -3.27 -6.87 13.57
N ARG A 275 -2.30 -6.80 12.66
CA ARG A 275 -2.57 -6.78 11.21
C ARG A 275 -3.21 -8.08 10.68
N THR A 276 -2.98 -9.23 11.35
CA THR A 276 -3.54 -10.52 10.90
C THR A 276 -5.04 -10.56 11.17
N VAL A 277 -5.47 -10.10 12.34
CA VAL A 277 -6.90 -9.99 12.69
C VAL A 277 -7.56 -8.88 11.87
N GLY A 278 -6.87 -7.77 11.63
CA GLY A 278 -7.34 -6.66 10.80
C GLY A 278 -7.63 -7.03 9.33
N ARG A 279 -7.26 -8.24 8.88
CA ARG A 279 -7.64 -8.79 7.56
C ARG A 279 -8.99 -9.49 7.54
N ASN A 280 -9.55 -9.81 8.70
CA ASN A 280 -10.87 -10.42 8.79
C ASN A 280 -11.94 -9.38 8.42
N ARG A 281 -12.54 -9.55 7.24
CA ARG A 281 -13.51 -8.59 6.68
C ARG A 281 -14.81 -8.53 7.49
N ASN A 282 -15.19 -9.60 8.19
CA ASN A 282 -16.37 -9.60 9.03
C ASN A 282 -16.15 -8.76 10.30
N LEU A 283 -14.95 -8.85 10.90
CA LEU A 283 -14.58 -8.04 12.06
C LEU A 283 -14.35 -6.56 11.71
N THR A 284 -13.93 -6.27 10.48
CA THR A 284 -13.57 -4.92 10.05
C THR A 284 -14.67 -4.21 9.26
N TYR A 285 -15.89 -4.74 9.26
CA TYR A 285 -17.06 -4.07 8.71
C TYR A 285 -18.04 -3.69 9.81
N ASN A 286 -17.85 -2.54 10.41
CA ASN A 286 -18.74 -2.02 11.45
C ASN A 286 -19.38 -0.74 10.92
N LYS A 287 -20.52 -0.89 10.24
CA LYS A 287 -21.31 0.24 9.75
C LYS A 287 -22.01 0.90 10.92
N MET A 288 -21.77 2.20 11.10
CA MET A 288 -22.36 2.96 12.20
C MET A 288 -22.81 4.34 11.76
N SER A 289 -23.68 4.94 12.56
CA SER A 289 -24.12 6.32 12.35
C SER A 289 -23.01 7.32 12.69
N LYS A 290 -23.13 8.55 12.15
CA LYS A 290 -22.28 9.67 12.55
C LYS A 290 -22.30 9.87 14.07
N ALA A 291 -23.46 9.77 14.71
CA ALA A 291 -23.59 9.94 16.15
C ALA A 291 -22.78 8.89 16.94
N ASP A 292 -22.78 7.64 16.49
CA ASP A 292 -21.99 6.58 17.11
C ASP A 292 -20.49 6.80 16.89
N LEU A 293 -20.07 7.26 15.70
CA LEU A 293 -18.68 7.61 15.43
C LEU A 293 -18.22 8.77 16.33
N LEU A 294 -19.04 9.79 16.52
CA LEU A 294 -18.74 10.89 17.44
C LEU A 294 -18.60 10.39 18.89
N ALA A 295 -19.45 9.44 19.30
CA ALA A 295 -19.37 8.82 20.63
C ALA A 295 -18.08 8.00 20.82
N GLN A 296 -17.56 7.34 19.78
CA GLN A 296 -16.25 6.68 19.81
C GLN A 296 -15.09 7.67 20.09
N GLY A 297 -15.24 8.91 19.69
CA GLY A 297 -14.24 9.96 19.87
C GLY A 297 -13.99 10.37 21.32
N GLY A 298 -14.95 10.12 22.22
CA GLY A 298 -14.85 10.57 23.61
C GLY A 298 -14.64 12.09 23.72
N GLU A 299 -13.47 12.50 24.22
CA GLU A 299 -13.11 13.92 24.35
C GLU A 299 -12.39 14.49 23.11
N PHE A 300 -12.06 13.66 22.12
CA PHE A 300 -11.45 14.15 20.88
C PHE A 300 -12.53 14.79 19.97
N PRO A 301 -12.30 16.00 19.40
CA PRO A 301 -13.29 16.71 18.60
C PRO A 301 -13.45 16.13 17.19
N VAL A 302 -14.06 14.95 17.09
CA VAL A 302 -14.26 14.22 15.81
C VAL A 302 -15.05 15.06 14.81
N GLU A 303 -16.01 15.88 15.25
CA GLU A 303 -16.78 16.76 14.35
C GLU A 303 -15.87 17.76 13.63
N ALA A 304 -14.89 18.35 14.30
CA ALA A 304 -13.91 19.24 13.69
C ALA A 304 -13.06 18.49 12.65
N MET A 305 -12.67 17.25 12.95
CA MET A 305 -11.95 16.40 12.01
C MET A 305 -12.80 16.10 10.76
N LEU A 306 -14.07 15.70 10.92
CA LEU A 306 -14.99 15.44 9.80
C LEU A 306 -15.22 16.69 8.95
N ALA A 307 -15.27 17.87 9.57
CA ALA A 307 -15.39 19.15 8.87
C ALA A 307 -14.13 19.44 8.02
N GLY A 308 -12.95 19.26 8.58
CA GLY A 308 -11.67 19.41 7.86
C GLY A 308 -11.54 18.41 6.69
N LEU A 309 -12.01 17.19 6.87
CA LEU A 309 -12.11 16.16 5.83
C LEU A 309 -13.21 16.43 4.80
N LYS A 310 -14.03 17.47 4.95
CA LYS A 310 -15.15 17.82 4.05
C LYS A 310 -16.20 16.70 3.91
N ILE A 311 -16.44 15.93 4.97
CA ILE A 311 -17.41 14.83 5.04
C ILE A 311 -18.42 14.96 6.19
N SER A 312 -18.61 16.17 6.71
CA SER A 312 -19.58 16.46 7.80
C SER A 312 -21.03 16.08 7.47
N ASP A 313 -21.39 16.08 6.19
CA ASP A 313 -22.75 15.76 5.73
C ASP A 313 -23.01 14.24 5.70
N GLN A 314 -21.97 13.43 5.80
CA GLN A 314 -22.11 11.96 5.82
C GLN A 314 -22.79 11.51 7.11
N GLN A 315 -23.78 10.61 6.98
CA GLN A 315 -24.56 10.13 8.10
C GLN A 315 -24.14 8.72 8.56
N GLU A 316 -23.48 7.97 7.71
CA GLU A 316 -23.03 6.60 7.95
C GLU A 316 -21.55 6.44 7.54
N PHE A 317 -20.85 5.60 8.29
CA PHE A 317 -19.44 5.27 8.10
C PHE A 317 -19.22 3.78 8.31
N VAL A 318 -18.23 3.19 7.65
CA VAL A 318 -17.71 1.89 8.01
C VAL A 318 -16.43 2.08 8.82
N VAL A 319 -16.45 1.72 10.10
CA VAL A 319 -15.30 1.81 11.00
C VAL A 319 -14.68 0.42 11.12
N ARG A 320 -13.40 0.30 10.79
CA ARG A 320 -12.80 -1.02 10.64
C ARG A 320 -12.39 -1.67 11.96
N GLN A 321 -11.75 -0.94 12.84
CA GLN A 321 -11.23 -1.47 14.10
C GLN A 321 -12.10 -0.98 15.27
N VAL A 322 -13.26 -1.60 15.41
CA VAL A 322 -14.16 -1.42 16.56
C VAL A 322 -14.05 -2.66 17.43
N THR A 323 -13.60 -2.49 18.68
CA THR A 323 -13.46 -3.62 19.59
C THR A 323 -14.84 -4.17 19.95
N PRO A 324 -15.12 -5.44 19.60
CA PRO A 324 -16.41 -6.05 19.90
C PRO A 324 -16.59 -6.25 21.41
N ASP A 325 -17.83 -6.21 21.86
CA ASP A 325 -18.17 -6.54 23.25
C ASP A 325 -18.14 -8.06 23.51
N ALA A 326 -18.39 -8.47 24.77
CA ALA A 326 -18.31 -9.88 25.16
C ALA A 326 -19.37 -10.77 24.46
N GLU A 327 -20.53 -10.23 24.11
CA GLU A 327 -21.59 -10.94 23.40
C GLU A 327 -21.21 -11.14 21.94
N GLU A 328 -20.71 -10.08 21.28
CA GLU A 328 -20.20 -10.11 19.92
C GLU A 328 -18.97 -11.04 19.77
N ILE A 329 -18.05 -11.02 20.75
CA ILE A 329 -16.91 -11.96 20.80
C ILE A 329 -17.40 -13.41 20.78
N ALA A 330 -18.43 -13.73 21.58
CA ALA A 330 -18.99 -15.07 21.65
C ALA A 330 -19.73 -15.45 20.35
N GLU A 331 -20.49 -14.53 19.76
CA GLU A 331 -21.21 -14.74 18.49
C GLU A 331 -20.24 -14.96 17.31
N LEU A 332 -19.14 -14.21 17.28
CA LEU A 332 -18.11 -14.30 16.25
C LEU A 332 -17.17 -15.51 16.44
N GLY A 333 -17.26 -16.18 17.60
CA GLY A 333 -16.45 -17.35 17.93
C GLY A 333 -14.94 -17.04 17.99
N LEU A 334 -14.57 -15.84 18.46
CA LEU A 334 -13.17 -15.44 18.53
C LEU A 334 -12.42 -16.23 19.61
N THR A 335 -11.21 -16.66 19.29
CA THR A 335 -10.31 -17.29 20.25
C THR A 335 -9.71 -16.27 21.22
N ASP A 336 -9.24 -16.71 22.40
CA ASP A 336 -8.56 -15.84 23.38
C ASP A 336 -7.37 -15.10 22.74
N GLU A 337 -6.60 -15.75 21.87
CA GLU A 337 -5.52 -15.14 21.10
C GLU A 337 -6.00 -14.02 20.18
N GLN A 338 -7.12 -14.22 19.47
CA GLN A 338 -7.69 -13.19 18.62
C GLN A 338 -8.21 -12.01 19.44
N VAL A 339 -8.81 -12.27 20.59
CA VAL A 339 -9.28 -11.24 21.54
C VAL A 339 -8.10 -10.42 22.07
N GLU A 340 -6.99 -11.06 22.42
CA GLU A 340 -5.77 -10.36 22.84
C GLU A 340 -5.25 -9.42 21.73
N LYS A 341 -5.25 -9.87 20.49
CA LYS A 341 -4.78 -9.10 19.31
C LYS A 341 -5.65 -7.88 18.98
N ILE A 342 -6.85 -7.77 19.49
CA ILE A 342 -7.77 -6.63 19.30
C ILE A 342 -8.01 -5.83 20.59
N SER A 343 -7.37 -6.18 21.70
CA SER A 343 -7.62 -5.63 23.05
C SER A 343 -7.21 -4.16 23.21
N GLY A 344 -6.44 -3.59 22.27
CA GLY A 344 -5.93 -2.22 22.33
C GLY A 344 -6.98 -1.10 22.19
N GLY A 345 -8.23 -1.46 21.87
CA GLY A 345 -9.33 -0.50 21.74
C GLY A 345 -9.60 0.00 20.32
N GLY A 346 -8.70 -0.27 19.36
CA GLY A 346 -8.89 0.13 17.97
C GLY A 346 -9.08 1.64 17.80
N ILE A 347 -10.07 2.05 17.01
CA ILE A 347 -10.34 3.47 16.71
C ILE A 347 -10.64 4.28 17.97
N ALA A 348 -11.44 3.77 18.89
CA ALA A 348 -11.74 4.46 20.15
C ALA A 348 -10.49 4.62 21.03
N GLY A 349 -9.62 3.59 21.09
CA GLY A 349 -8.35 3.65 21.80
C GLY A 349 -7.40 4.70 21.21
N ILE A 350 -7.30 4.76 19.88
CA ILE A 350 -6.49 5.78 19.17
C ILE A 350 -7.05 7.17 19.44
N MET A 351 -8.37 7.38 19.35
CA MET A 351 -9.00 8.68 19.64
C MET A 351 -8.76 9.11 21.09
N SER A 352 -8.71 8.16 22.03
CA SER A 352 -8.33 8.44 23.42
C SER A 352 -6.89 8.94 23.53
N VAL A 353 -5.93 8.36 22.78
CA VAL A 353 -4.56 8.90 22.72
C VAL A 353 -4.55 10.30 22.12
N MET A 354 -5.30 10.52 21.02
CA MET A 354 -5.42 11.85 20.38
C MET A 354 -5.98 12.91 21.32
N ALA A 355 -6.91 12.54 22.20
CA ALA A 355 -7.49 13.44 23.18
C ALA A 355 -6.54 13.77 24.33
N ASN A 356 -5.73 12.81 24.80
CA ASN A 356 -5.05 12.91 26.10
C ASN A 356 -3.54 13.15 26.01
N ALA A 357 -2.86 12.80 24.92
CA ALA A 357 -1.41 13.00 24.80
C ALA A 357 -1.06 14.51 24.71
N ASP A 358 0.15 14.87 25.08
CA ASP A 358 0.59 16.28 25.10
C ASP A 358 0.58 16.89 23.70
N LEU A 359 0.17 18.17 23.59
CA LEU A 359 0.15 18.87 22.29
C LEU A 359 1.55 19.07 21.71
N ASP A 360 2.56 19.25 22.54
CA ASP A 360 3.95 19.39 22.06
C ASP A 360 4.50 18.07 21.53
N ASP A 361 4.03 16.93 22.02
CA ASP A 361 4.35 15.61 21.46
C ASP A 361 3.69 15.45 20.08
N TRP A 362 2.43 15.89 19.93
CA TRP A 362 1.75 15.91 18.64
C TRP A 362 2.40 16.86 17.63
N LYS A 363 2.90 18.02 18.05
CA LYS A 363 3.64 18.93 17.17
C LYS A 363 4.92 18.28 16.67
N ALA A 364 5.68 17.61 17.56
CA ALA A 364 6.89 16.89 17.17
C ALA A 364 6.57 15.72 16.21
N TYR A 365 5.53 14.94 16.50
CA TYR A 365 5.03 13.87 15.67
C TYR A 365 4.65 14.38 14.26
N LEU A 366 3.79 15.38 14.18
CA LEU A 366 3.35 15.96 12.90
C LEU A 366 4.52 16.53 12.09
N THR A 367 5.47 17.20 12.75
CA THR A 367 6.66 17.72 12.10
C THR A 367 7.53 16.60 11.51
N ALA A 368 7.83 15.57 12.30
CA ALA A 368 8.65 14.45 11.84
C ALA A 368 7.98 13.68 10.70
N HIS A 369 6.68 13.37 10.84
CA HIS A 369 5.93 12.70 9.80
C HIS A 369 5.81 13.54 8.53
N PHE A 370 5.57 14.86 8.66
CA PHE A 370 5.48 15.75 7.49
C PHE A 370 6.78 15.75 6.67
N LEU A 371 7.93 15.87 7.33
CA LEU A 371 9.22 15.79 6.64
C LEU A 371 9.46 14.39 6.04
N SER A 372 9.11 13.34 6.76
CA SER A 372 9.26 11.95 6.30
C SER A 372 8.42 11.66 5.06
N ASP A 373 7.15 12.06 5.06
CA ASP A 373 6.19 11.80 3.98
C ASP A 373 6.57 12.54 2.68
N HIS A 374 7.24 13.68 2.82
CA HIS A 374 7.68 14.52 1.70
C HIS A 374 9.19 14.43 1.40
N ALA A 375 9.92 13.53 2.06
CA ALA A 375 11.38 13.43 1.97
C ALA A 375 11.91 13.41 0.54
N ALA A 376 11.21 12.74 -0.39
CA ALA A 376 11.63 12.58 -1.78
C ALA A 376 11.66 13.90 -2.59
N VAL A 377 10.99 14.95 -2.12
CA VAL A 377 10.91 16.29 -2.74
C VAL A 377 11.46 17.40 -1.83
N LEU A 378 12.23 17.00 -0.82
CA LEU A 378 12.96 17.85 0.10
C LEU A 378 14.47 17.73 -0.12
N PRO A 379 15.32 18.57 0.51
CA PRO A 379 16.77 18.52 0.36
C PRO A 379 17.37 17.14 0.55
N LYS A 380 18.43 16.86 -0.19
CA LYS A 380 19.10 15.56 -0.27
C LYS A 380 19.38 14.92 1.09
N LYS A 381 19.70 15.72 2.10
CA LYS A 381 19.98 15.22 3.45
C LYS A 381 18.78 14.49 4.06
N ILE A 382 17.56 14.96 3.81
CA ILE A 382 16.31 14.36 4.30
C ILE A 382 15.95 13.14 3.42
N ASP A 383 16.07 13.26 2.10
CA ASP A 383 15.85 12.17 1.15
C ASP A 383 16.78 10.98 1.41
N ASP A 384 18.09 11.24 1.59
CA ASP A 384 19.07 10.21 1.93
C ASP A 384 18.77 9.54 3.28
N ALA A 385 18.38 10.31 4.31
CA ALA A 385 18.05 9.77 5.62
C ALA A 385 16.82 8.86 5.55
N SER A 386 15.81 9.22 4.75
CA SER A 386 14.64 8.39 4.49
C SER A 386 15.02 7.08 3.79
N PHE A 387 15.91 7.13 2.81
CA PHE A 387 16.43 5.96 2.13
C PHE A 387 17.21 5.04 3.08
N GLU A 388 18.18 5.57 3.84
CA GLU A 388 19.01 4.79 4.77
C GLU A 388 18.15 4.05 5.80
N PHE A 389 17.06 4.65 6.28
CA PHE A 389 16.19 3.99 7.23
C PHE A 389 15.18 3.05 6.54
N TYR A 390 14.28 3.57 5.70
CA TYR A 390 13.15 2.79 5.18
C TYR A 390 13.53 1.79 4.07
N SER A 391 14.54 2.10 3.26
CA SER A 391 14.91 1.22 2.15
C SER A 391 16.08 0.33 2.50
N LYS A 392 17.15 0.87 3.07
CA LYS A 392 18.36 0.11 3.35
C LYS A 392 18.24 -0.70 4.64
N GLN A 393 17.96 -0.04 5.78
CA GLN A 393 17.89 -0.76 7.06
C GLN A 393 16.68 -1.70 7.14
N LEU A 394 15.47 -1.23 6.78
CA LEU A 394 14.25 -2.05 6.91
C LEU A 394 14.07 -3.09 5.82
N ARG A 395 14.51 -2.81 4.58
CA ARG A 395 14.22 -3.66 3.41
C ARG A 395 15.46 -4.30 2.79
N GLY A 396 16.68 -3.90 3.21
CA GLY A 396 17.93 -4.44 2.70
C GLY A 396 18.29 -3.98 1.27
N GLN A 397 17.77 -2.84 0.81
CA GLN A 397 18.12 -2.27 -0.47
C GLN A 397 19.49 -1.57 -0.37
N GLU A 398 20.47 -1.99 -1.16
CA GLU A 398 21.85 -1.49 -1.06
C GLU A 398 22.00 -0.06 -1.59
N GLU A 399 21.38 0.26 -2.73
CA GLU A 399 21.48 1.57 -3.37
C GLU A 399 20.11 2.20 -3.63
N GLN A 400 20.06 3.54 -3.56
CA GLN A 400 18.86 4.30 -3.90
C GLN A 400 18.55 4.14 -5.39
N ARG A 401 17.27 3.96 -5.72
CA ARG A 401 16.82 3.94 -7.12
C ARG A 401 17.25 5.25 -7.82
N PRO A 402 17.77 5.18 -9.07
CA PRO A 402 18.11 6.36 -9.85
C PRO A 402 17.00 7.41 -9.84
N ARG A 403 17.34 8.69 -9.76
CA ARG A 403 16.37 9.80 -9.64
C ARG A 403 15.31 9.76 -10.73
N TRP A 404 15.69 9.42 -11.98
CA TRP A 404 14.73 9.29 -13.07
C TRP A 404 13.69 8.18 -12.86
N LYS A 405 14.06 7.03 -12.27
CA LYS A 405 13.10 5.96 -11.94
C LYS A 405 12.09 6.44 -10.88
N ARG A 406 12.57 7.21 -9.92
CA ARG A 406 11.74 7.82 -8.88
C ARG A 406 10.82 8.89 -9.45
N ALA A 407 11.31 9.70 -10.39
CA ALA A 407 10.52 10.71 -11.10
C ALA A 407 9.41 10.07 -11.95
N VAL A 408 9.72 8.99 -12.70
CA VAL A 408 8.70 8.22 -13.42
C VAL A 408 7.64 7.70 -12.47
N GLY A 409 8.03 7.07 -11.36
CA GLY A 409 7.07 6.57 -10.37
C GLY A 409 6.22 7.68 -9.72
N ALA A 410 6.80 8.87 -9.51
CA ALA A 410 6.07 10.03 -8.99
C ALA A 410 5.02 10.55 -9.99
N VAL A 411 5.37 10.60 -11.29
CA VAL A 411 4.42 10.94 -12.36
C VAL A 411 3.32 9.90 -12.47
N GLU A 412 3.64 8.59 -12.45
CA GLU A 412 2.65 7.52 -12.48
C GLU A 412 1.70 7.57 -11.27
N GLY A 413 2.21 7.90 -10.09
CA GLY A 413 1.40 8.04 -8.88
C GLY A 413 0.45 9.24 -8.89
N SER A 414 0.76 10.29 -9.65
CA SER A 414 0.03 11.56 -9.66
C SER A 414 -0.80 11.78 -10.93
N LEU A 415 -0.24 11.42 -12.09
CA LEU A 415 -0.79 11.66 -13.43
C LEU A 415 -0.84 10.36 -14.25
N GLY A 416 -1.03 9.22 -13.58
CA GLY A 416 -0.91 7.90 -14.18
C GLY A 416 -1.84 7.65 -15.35
N GLU A 417 -3.10 8.11 -15.31
CA GLU A 417 -4.02 7.94 -16.44
C GLU A 417 -3.66 8.80 -17.64
N ALA A 418 -3.04 9.97 -17.42
CA ALA A 418 -2.54 10.81 -18.50
C ALA A 418 -1.46 10.09 -19.31
N VAL A 419 -0.48 9.51 -18.63
CA VAL A 419 0.58 8.71 -19.25
C VAL A 419 0.01 7.39 -19.79
N GLY A 420 -0.89 6.75 -19.03
CA GLY A 420 -1.56 5.51 -19.39
C GLY A 420 -2.34 5.60 -20.72
N LYS A 421 -2.95 6.73 -21.01
CA LYS A 421 -3.62 6.99 -22.28
C LYS A 421 -2.65 6.91 -23.46
N VAL A 422 -1.49 7.52 -23.34
CA VAL A 422 -0.45 7.47 -24.39
C VAL A 422 0.16 6.07 -24.48
N TYR A 423 0.41 5.43 -23.33
CA TYR A 423 0.93 4.07 -23.26
C TYR A 423 -0.02 3.07 -23.94
N ALA A 424 -1.32 3.12 -23.64
CA ALA A 424 -2.31 2.24 -24.22
C ALA A 424 -2.36 2.41 -25.74
N ALA A 425 -2.38 3.65 -26.23
CA ALA A 425 -2.39 3.92 -27.68
C ALA A 425 -1.16 3.35 -28.41
N ARG A 426 0.01 3.28 -27.75
CA ARG A 426 1.27 2.81 -28.36
C ARG A 426 1.54 1.31 -28.15
N HIS A 427 1.18 0.77 -26.99
CA HIS A 427 1.65 -0.55 -26.55
C HIS A 427 0.54 -1.55 -26.25
N PHE A 428 -0.73 -1.14 -26.29
CA PHE A 428 -1.87 -2.03 -26.10
C PHE A 428 -2.96 -1.79 -27.15
N PRO A 429 -2.73 -2.24 -28.39
CA PRO A 429 -3.67 -2.03 -29.48
C PRO A 429 -5.02 -2.71 -29.23
N SER A 430 -6.07 -2.24 -29.92
CA SER A 430 -7.46 -2.71 -29.76
C SER A 430 -7.62 -4.22 -29.96
N GLU A 431 -6.79 -4.81 -30.81
CA GLU A 431 -6.79 -6.26 -31.07
C GLU A 431 -6.39 -7.05 -29.82
N ASN A 432 -5.43 -6.56 -29.05
CA ASN A 432 -5.02 -7.19 -27.80
C ASN A 432 -6.14 -7.10 -26.74
N LYS A 433 -6.84 -5.95 -26.67
CA LYS A 433 -8.01 -5.80 -25.81
C LYS A 433 -9.09 -6.80 -26.18
N ALA A 434 -9.42 -6.93 -27.46
CA ALA A 434 -10.43 -7.86 -27.97
C ALA A 434 -10.06 -9.32 -27.66
N ALA A 435 -8.79 -9.70 -27.83
CA ALA A 435 -8.31 -11.04 -27.50
C ALA A 435 -8.41 -11.36 -25.99
N MET A 436 -8.12 -10.36 -25.13
CA MET A 436 -8.28 -10.51 -23.69
C MET A 436 -9.75 -10.56 -23.27
N ASP A 437 -10.63 -9.78 -23.88
CA ASP A 437 -12.07 -9.83 -23.65
C ASP A 437 -12.63 -11.22 -24.04
N GLU A 438 -12.19 -11.80 -25.15
CA GLU A 438 -12.53 -13.17 -25.55
C GLU A 438 -12.01 -14.21 -24.54
N LEU A 439 -10.76 -14.08 -24.06
CA LEU A 439 -10.19 -14.93 -23.05
C LEU A 439 -11.04 -14.93 -21.77
N VAL A 440 -11.38 -13.74 -21.26
CA VAL A 440 -12.21 -13.58 -20.06
C VAL A 440 -13.61 -14.14 -20.26
N ALA A 441 -14.22 -13.92 -21.45
CA ALA A 441 -15.51 -14.52 -21.79
C ALA A 441 -15.45 -16.05 -21.77
N ASN A 442 -14.36 -16.66 -22.26
CA ASN A 442 -14.17 -18.11 -22.24
C ASN A 442 -13.93 -18.64 -20.82
N LEU A 443 -13.17 -17.92 -19.97
CA LEU A 443 -13.03 -18.25 -18.56
C LEU A 443 -14.37 -18.23 -17.81
N ARG A 444 -15.23 -17.24 -18.09
CA ARG A 444 -16.59 -17.16 -17.51
C ARG A 444 -17.46 -18.33 -17.95
N LYS A 445 -17.39 -18.74 -19.22
CA LYS A 445 -18.10 -19.93 -19.71
C LYS A 445 -17.63 -21.20 -19.04
N ALA A 446 -16.29 -21.36 -18.90
CA ALA A 446 -15.71 -22.53 -18.21
C ALA A 446 -16.14 -22.57 -16.73
N MET A 447 -16.14 -21.41 -16.05
CA MET A 447 -16.62 -21.32 -14.66
C MET A 447 -18.11 -21.69 -14.54
N ALA A 448 -18.95 -21.24 -15.48
CA ALA A 448 -20.36 -21.62 -15.50
C ALA A 448 -20.53 -23.15 -15.66
N SER A 449 -19.77 -23.78 -16.57
CA SER A 449 -19.77 -25.25 -16.72
C SER A 449 -19.31 -25.96 -15.46
N ASN A 450 -18.23 -25.49 -14.83
CA ASN A 450 -17.76 -26.06 -13.57
C ASN A 450 -18.79 -25.99 -12.46
N LEU A 451 -19.53 -24.87 -12.34
CA LEU A 451 -20.63 -24.73 -11.35
C LEU A 451 -21.74 -25.75 -11.56
N ASP A 452 -22.00 -26.17 -12.82
CA ASP A 452 -22.98 -27.22 -13.11
C ASP A 452 -22.50 -28.61 -12.63
N GLU A 453 -21.21 -28.89 -12.71
CA GLU A 453 -20.60 -30.19 -12.43
C GLU A 453 -20.22 -30.38 -10.96
N ILE A 454 -20.07 -29.30 -10.18
CA ILE A 454 -19.71 -29.38 -8.75
C ILE A 454 -20.77 -30.13 -7.96
N ASP A 455 -20.36 -31.15 -7.20
CA ASP A 455 -21.23 -32.02 -6.39
C ASP A 455 -21.31 -31.62 -4.90
N TRP A 456 -20.33 -30.88 -4.38
CA TRP A 456 -20.32 -30.39 -2.99
C TRP A 456 -21.20 -29.16 -2.75
N MET A 457 -21.64 -28.47 -3.80
CA MET A 457 -22.45 -27.25 -3.70
C MET A 457 -23.93 -27.56 -3.93
N GLY A 458 -24.79 -27.16 -3.00
CA GLY A 458 -26.24 -27.32 -3.15
C GLY A 458 -26.85 -26.44 -4.23
N GLU A 459 -27.98 -26.83 -4.81
CA GLU A 459 -28.64 -26.15 -5.92
C GLU A 459 -28.97 -24.68 -5.64
N ALA A 460 -29.38 -24.32 -4.44
CA ALA A 460 -29.65 -22.94 -4.04
C ALA A 460 -28.35 -22.09 -4.10
N THR A 461 -27.25 -22.62 -3.62
CA THR A 461 -25.94 -21.95 -3.66
C THR A 461 -25.41 -21.83 -5.09
N LYS A 462 -25.67 -22.83 -5.96
CA LYS A 462 -25.33 -22.75 -7.39
C LYS A 462 -26.08 -21.63 -8.09
N VAL A 463 -27.35 -21.39 -7.72
CA VAL A 463 -28.13 -20.26 -8.29
C VAL A 463 -27.49 -18.93 -7.93
N GLU A 464 -27.11 -18.72 -6.67
CA GLU A 464 -26.42 -17.50 -6.22
C GLU A 464 -25.05 -17.33 -6.87
N ALA A 465 -24.27 -18.42 -6.99
CA ALA A 465 -22.97 -18.42 -7.65
C ALA A 465 -23.08 -18.03 -9.15
N ARG A 466 -24.10 -18.54 -9.84
CA ARG A 466 -24.37 -18.16 -11.24
C ARG A 466 -24.83 -16.71 -11.37
N ASP A 467 -25.67 -16.22 -10.45
CA ASP A 467 -26.07 -14.82 -10.43
C ASP A 467 -24.86 -13.90 -10.25
N LYS A 468 -23.98 -14.20 -9.28
CA LYS A 468 -22.70 -13.51 -9.08
C LYS A 468 -21.84 -13.52 -10.35
N LEU A 469 -21.68 -14.69 -10.99
CA LEU A 469 -20.89 -14.81 -12.24
C LEU A 469 -21.47 -13.96 -13.37
N ASN A 470 -22.82 -13.89 -13.48
CA ASN A 470 -23.50 -13.10 -14.50
C ASN A 470 -23.36 -11.60 -14.26
N LYS A 471 -23.35 -11.16 -13.00
CA LYS A 471 -23.17 -9.76 -12.58
C LYS A 471 -21.71 -9.29 -12.63
N PHE A 472 -20.76 -10.21 -12.79
CA PHE A 472 -19.35 -9.90 -12.86
C PHE A 472 -19.05 -8.98 -14.07
N THR A 473 -18.50 -7.80 -13.80
CA THR A 473 -18.11 -6.81 -14.81
C THR A 473 -16.59 -6.84 -15.02
N PRO A 474 -16.10 -7.34 -16.18
CA PRO A 474 -14.68 -7.32 -16.49
C PRO A 474 -14.18 -5.90 -16.76
N LYS A 475 -12.99 -5.56 -16.27
CA LYS A 475 -12.29 -4.32 -16.59
C LYS A 475 -10.94 -4.70 -17.18
N ILE A 476 -10.81 -4.63 -18.51
CA ILE A 476 -9.68 -5.16 -19.27
C ILE A 476 -8.92 -4.05 -19.98
N GLY A 477 -7.59 -4.05 -19.80
CA GLY A 477 -6.67 -3.18 -20.51
C GLY A 477 -6.66 -1.76 -19.96
N PHE A 478 -7.49 -0.88 -20.49
CA PHE A 478 -7.53 0.53 -20.13
C PHE A 478 -8.99 1.04 -20.01
N THR A 479 -9.15 2.14 -19.28
CA THR A 479 -10.45 2.81 -19.12
C THR A 479 -10.92 3.45 -20.44
N GLU A 480 -12.24 3.51 -20.66
CA GLU A 480 -12.81 4.24 -21.78
C GLU A 480 -12.85 5.76 -21.52
N LYS A 481 -12.91 6.16 -20.25
CA LYS A 481 -12.93 7.55 -19.81
C LYS A 481 -11.72 7.81 -18.93
N PHE A 482 -10.73 8.50 -19.46
CA PHE A 482 -9.53 8.91 -18.73
C PHE A 482 -9.79 10.19 -17.93
N GLU A 483 -9.07 10.31 -16.81
CA GLU A 483 -9.08 11.52 -16.01
C GLU A 483 -8.47 12.72 -16.75
N THR A 484 -9.02 13.90 -16.51
CA THR A 484 -8.58 15.15 -17.18
C THR A 484 -7.62 15.98 -16.35
N TYR A 485 -7.61 15.79 -15.03
CA TYR A 485 -6.78 16.55 -14.07
C TYR A 485 -6.93 18.08 -14.17
N ASP A 486 -8.11 18.57 -14.59
CA ASP A 486 -8.31 20.00 -14.90
C ASP A 486 -8.04 20.91 -13.69
N SER A 487 -8.46 20.50 -12.50
CA SER A 487 -8.28 21.27 -11.27
C SER A 487 -6.90 21.10 -10.61
N MET A 488 -6.06 20.17 -11.10
CA MET A 488 -4.71 19.98 -10.57
C MET A 488 -3.74 21.01 -11.15
N SER A 489 -3.06 21.78 -10.28
CA SER A 489 -2.03 22.73 -10.67
C SER A 489 -0.66 22.05 -10.65
N VAL A 490 0.15 22.25 -11.70
CA VAL A 490 1.51 21.71 -11.79
C VAL A 490 2.45 22.84 -12.26
N GLY A 491 3.61 22.97 -11.60
CA GLY A 491 4.61 24.00 -11.89
C GLY A 491 6.03 23.50 -11.63
N ASP A 492 6.93 24.45 -11.33
CA ASP A 492 8.37 24.20 -11.19
C ASP A 492 8.77 23.69 -9.79
N SER A 493 7.88 23.69 -8.82
CA SER A 493 8.15 23.20 -7.46
C SER A 493 7.72 21.74 -7.32
N ALA A 494 8.67 20.85 -7.07
CA ALA A 494 8.39 19.44 -6.84
C ALA A 494 7.46 19.21 -5.63
N PHE A 495 7.67 19.96 -4.53
CA PHE A 495 6.83 19.87 -3.35
C PHE A 495 5.38 20.33 -3.62
N GLU A 496 5.20 21.50 -4.24
CA GLU A 496 3.87 22.03 -4.56
C GLU A 496 3.11 21.09 -5.53
N ASN A 497 3.82 20.45 -6.45
CA ASN A 497 3.23 19.47 -7.35
C ASN A 497 2.68 18.25 -6.60
N VAL A 498 3.40 17.75 -5.60
CA VAL A 498 2.95 16.65 -4.74
C VAL A 498 1.70 17.09 -3.94
N MET A 499 1.73 18.29 -3.35
CA MET A 499 0.60 18.80 -2.57
C MET A 499 -0.66 18.99 -3.42
N SER A 500 -0.51 19.56 -4.63
CA SER A 500 -1.62 19.73 -5.58
C SER A 500 -2.18 18.39 -6.07
N SER A 501 -1.31 17.41 -6.30
CA SER A 501 -1.72 16.05 -6.67
C SER A 501 -2.53 15.38 -5.55
N ASN A 502 -2.08 15.49 -4.31
CA ASN A 502 -2.77 14.93 -3.15
C ASN A 502 -4.14 15.60 -2.95
N GLU A 503 -4.21 16.92 -3.13
CA GLU A 503 -5.48 17.65 -3.03
C GLU A 503 -6.47 17.24 -4.12
N TRP A 504 -5.99 17.13 -5.36
CA TRP A 504 -6.80 16.66 -6.48
C TRP A 504 -7.34 15.24 -6.23
N ALA A 505 -6.46 14.30 -5.85
CA ALA A 505 -6.83 12.92 -5.60
C ALA A 505 -7.83 12.78 -4.43
N TYR A 506 -7.65 13.59 -3.39
CA TYR A 506 -8.60 13.62 -2.27
C TYR A 506 -9.96 14.17 -2.68
N ALA A 507 -9.97 15.27 -3.44
CA ALA A 507 -11.22 15.88 -3.91
C ALA A 507 -11.98 14.94 -4.86
N ASP A 508 -11.28 14.24 -5.75
CA ASP A 508 -11.85 13.23 -6.63
C ASP A 508 -12.48 12.08 -5.82
N MET A 509 -11.73 11.52 -4.87
CA MET A 509 -12.22 10.47 -3.98
C MET A 509 -13.48 10.88 -3.22
N ILE A 510 -13.52 12.08 -2.63
CA ILE A 510 -14.68 12.58 -1.88
C ILE A 510 -15.89 12.86 -2.79
N SER A 511 -15.65 13.21 -4.05
CA SER A 511 -16.73 13.46 -5.02
C SER A 511 -17.59 12.24 -5.33
N GLN A 512 -17.16 11.05 -4.90
CA GLN A 512 -17.89 9.79 -5.09
C GLN A 512 -18.94 9.55 -3.98
N LEU A 513 -18.87 10.27 -2.84
CA LEU A 513 -19.87 10.20 -1.76
C LEU A 513 -21.16 10.90 -2.14
#